data_35370f19296caba9171e0269b7896d5e
#
_entry.id   35370f19296caba9171e0269b7896d5e
#
_cell.length_a   1.000
_cell.length_b   1.000
_cell.length_c   1.000
_cell.angle_alpha   90.00
_cell.angle_beta   90.00
_cell.angle_gamma   90.00
#
_symmetry.space_group_name_H-M   'P 1'
#
loop_
_entity.id
_entity.type
_entity.pdbx_description
1 polymer ?
#
loop_
_entity_poly.entity_id
_entity_poly.type
_entity_poly.pdbx_seq_one_letter_code
_entity_poly.pdbx_strand_id
1 'polypeptide(L)'
;MKKAFLCLLLALATASAGALAETVFVKYQGPVDLEPFACTDTVSSFVHRICYKPDQSYLVVLLGDTYYHYCRIPSQVISQWLNADSKGRFYNGSIKGNFDCRLGGLPIKNKIE
;
A
#
# COMPACT_ATOMS: atom_id res chain seq x y z
N MET A 1 -7.00 -48.94 -25.50
CA MET A 1 -6.96 -48.49 -25.25
C MET A 1 -6.93 -47.46 -24.79
N LYS A 2 -6.90 -47.20 -24.49
CA LYS A 2 -6.95 -46.45 -24.14
C LYS A 2 -6.93 -45.49 -23.46
N LYS A 3 -6.89 -45.13 -23.20
CA LYS A 3 -6.88 -44.44 -22.64
C LYS A 3 -6.72 -43.40 -22.13
N ALA A 4 -6.65 -43.13 -21.98
CA ALA A 4 -6.55 -42.34 -21.58
C ALA A 4 -6.44 -41.35 -21.07
N PHE A 5 -6.49 -41.08 -20.79
CA PHE A 5 -6.40 -40.31 -20.34
C PHE A 5 -6.37 -39.31 -19.78
N LEU A 6 -6.50 -39.00 -19.54
CA LEU A 6 -6.55 -38.41 -19.00
C LEU A 6 -6.30 -37.54 -18.44
N CYS A 7 -6.28 -37.28 -18.25
CA CYS A 7 -6.11 -36.64 -17.71
C CYS A 7 -5.90 -35.67 -17.38
N LEU A 8 -5.96 -35.44 -17.34
CA LEU A 8 -5.74 -34.71 -17.03
C LEU A 8 -5.84 -33.76 -16.53
N LEU A 9 -6.06 -33.59 -16.33
CA LEU A 9 -6.22 -32.91 -15.89
C LEU A 9 -6.01 -32.16 -15.20
N LEU A 10 -6.02 -32.10 -14.89
CA LEU A 10 -5.81 -31.58 -14.20
C LEU A 10 -5.48 -30.60 -13.86
N ALA A 11 -5.34 -30.46 -13.81
CA ALA A 11 -4.88 -29.59 -13.58
C ALA A 11 -5.14 -28.59 -13.33
N LEU A 12 -5.34 -28.39 -13.14
CA LEU A 12 -5.45 -27.58 -12.88
C LEU A 12 -5.48 -26.76 -12.23
N ALA A 13 -5.72 -26.75 -11.93
CA ALA A 13 -5.89 -26.06 -11.32
C ALA A 13 -5.45 -25.31 -10.58
N THR A 14 -5.44 -25.13 -10.28
CA THR A 14 -5.01 -24.60 -9.56
C THR A 14 -4.72 -23.40 -9.37
N ALA A 15 -4.20 -23.11 -9.45
CA ALA A 15 -3.81 -22.05 -9.45
C ALA A 15 -4.31 -20.92 -8.96
N SER A 16 -5.09 -20.70 -8.97
CA SER A 16 -5.70 -19.63 -8.51
C SER A 16 -5.41 -19.18 -7.22
N ALA A 17 -4.72 -19.88 -6.56
CA ALA A 17 -4.50 -19.53 -5.23
C ALA A 17 -3.93 -18.19 -5.06
N GLY A 18 -3.19 -17.73 -6.00
CA GLY A 18 -2.58 -16.45 -5.82
C GLY A 18 -3.53 -15.30 -5.88
N ALA A 19 -4.76 -15.57 -6.14
CA ALA A 19 -5.69 -14.51 -6.29
C ALA A 19 -6.25 -13.97 -5.01
N LEU A 20 -5.77 -14.38 -3.89
CA LEU A 20 -6.30 -13.89 -2.64
C LEU A 20 -6.06 -12.41 -2.49
N ALA A 21 -7.13 -11.66 -2.31
CA ALA A 21 -7.05 -10.26 -2.02
C ALA A 21 -6.73 -10.08 -0.56
N GLU A 22 -6.00 -9.05 -0.25
CA GLU A 22 -5.68 -8.72 1.13
C GLU A 22 -6.46 -7.47 1.51
N THR A 23 -7.28 -7.59 2.55
CA THR A 23 -8.03 -6.47 3.09
C THR A 23 -7.46 -6.11 4.44
N VAL A 24 -7.16 -4.84 4.63
CA VAL A 24 -6.62 -4.36 5.90
C VAL A 24 -7.53 -3.28 6.44
N PHE A 25 -7.53 -3.12 7.75
CA PHE A 25 -8.28 -2.04 8.37
C PHE A 25 -7.39 -0.81 8.46
N VAL A 26 -7.82 0.26 7.80
CA VAL A 26 -7.07 1.51 7.76
C VAL A 26 -7.71 2.46 8.73
N LYS A 27 -6.92 3.01 9.63
CA LYS A 27 -7.42 3.90 10.66
C LYS A 27 -8.09 5.12 10.01
N TYR A 28 -9.26 5.44 10.50
CA TYR A 28 -10.13 6.53 10.02
C TYR A 28 -10.79 6.25 8.68
N GLN A 29 -10.50 5.10 8.06
CA GLN A 29 -11.10 4.78 6.77
C GLN A 29 -11.92 3.51 6.82
N GLY A 30 -11.46 2.50 7.56
CA GLY A 30 -12.12 1.21 7.58
C GLY A 30 -11.42 0.22 6.67
N PRO A 31 -12.12 -0.82 6.23
CA PRO A 31 -11.49 -1.87 5.41
C PRO A 31 -11.09 -1.34 4.05
N VAL A 32 -9.90 -1.69 3.62
CA VAL A 32 -9.36 -1.32 2.31
C VAL A 32 -8.77 -2.58 1.68
N ASP A 33 -9.17 -2.85 0.45
CA ASP A 33 -8.64 -3.95 -0.33
C ASP A 33 -7.33 -3.50 -0.97
N LEU A 34 -6.24 -4.17 -0.64
CA LEU A 34 -4.91 -3.80 -1.13
C LEU A 34 -4.60 -4.40 -2.50
N GLU A 35 -5.50 -5.17 -3.07
CA GLU A 35 -5.24 -5.82 -4.33
C GLU A 35 -4.82 -4.84 -5.43
N PRO A 36 -5.46 -3.68 -5.58
CA PRO A 36 -5.04 -2.74 -6.63
C PRO A 36 -3.84 -1.87 -6.27
N PHE A 37 -3.21 -2.09 -5.12
CA PHE A 37 -2.08 -1.27 -4.69
C PHE A 37 -0.76 -1.95 -5.03
N ALA A 38 0.26 -1.13 -5.27
CA ALA A 38 1.63 -1.62 -5.35
C ALA A 38 2.23 -1.51 -3.97
N CYS A 39 2.43 -2.65 -3.30
CA CYS A 39 2.91 -2.68 -1.94
C CYS A 39 4.37 -3.09 -1.89
N THR A 40 5.13 -2.43 -1.05
CA THR A 40 6.54 -2.72 -0.81
C THR A 40 6.76 -2.87 0.68
N ASP A 41 7.28 -4.01 1.10
CA ASP A 41 7.68 -4.19 2.49
C ASP A 41 8.99 -3.48 2.71
N THR A 42 9.14 -2.81 3.84
CA THR A 42 10.33 -2.01 4.12
C THR A 42 10.97 -2.44 5.41
N VAL A 43 12.27 -2.18 5.52
CA VAL A 43 13.03 -2.47 6.73
C VAL A 43 13.23 -1.17 7.49
N SER A 44 12.54 -1.05 8.61
CA SER A 44 12.54 0.19 9.39
C SER A 44 12.03 -0.14 10.77
N SER A 45 12.34 0.71 11.74
CA SER A 45 11.85 0.46 13.09
C SER A 45 10.35 0.62 13.20
N PHE A 46 9.71 1.41 12.32
CA PHE A 46 8.26 1.56 12.42
C PHE A 46 7.55 1.67 11.08
N VAL A 47 8.24 1.94 9.97
CA VAL A 47 7.61 1.95 8.65
C VAL A 47 7.79 0.57 8.07
N HIS A 48 6.72 -0.23 8.04
CA HIS A 48 6.85 -1.63 7.70
C HIS A 48 6.36 -1.98 6.30
N ARG A 49 5.47 -1.15 5.74
CA ARG A 49 4.93 -1.46 4.43
C ARG A 49 4.36 -0.20 3.81
N ILE A 50 4.71 0.03 2.54
CA ILE A 50 4.23 1.19 1.80
C ILE A 50 3.41 0.66 0.63
N CYS A 51 2.13 0.99 0.60
CA CYS A 51 1.21 0.55 -0.44
C CYS A 51 0.67 1.76 -1.17
N TYR A 52 0.95 1.86 -2.47
CA TYR A 52 0.59 3.04 -3.23
C TYR A 52 -0.33 2.68 -4.39
N LYS A 53 -1.34 3.51 -4.62
CA LYS A 53 -2.27 3.37 -5.72
C LYS A 53 -2.10 4.58 -6.63
N PRO A 54 -1.29 4.45 -7.67
CA PRO A 54 -0.89 5.62 -8.46
C PRO A 54 -2.03 6.34 -9.15
N ASP A 55 -3.03 5.60 -9.62
CA ASP A 55 -4.13 6.23 -10.35
C ASP A 55 -4.99 7.12 -9.47
N GLN A 56 -4.86 7.01 -8.15
CA GLN A 56 -5.58 7.88 -7.23
C GLN A 56 -4.64 8.68 -6.34
N SER A 57 -3.33 8.54 -6.54
CA SER A 57 -2.36 9.20 -5.68
C SER A 57 -2.62 8.91 -4.20
N TYR A 58 -3.01 7.68 -3.92
CA TYR A 58 -3.49 7.27 -2.61
C TYR A 58 -2.51 6.31 -1.97
N LEU A 59 -2.18 6.56 -0.72
CA LEU A 59 -1.19 5.78 0.01
C LEU A 59 -1.83 5.12 1.22
N VAL A 60 -1.51 3.85 1.42
CA VAL A 60 -1.79 3.14 2.66
C VAL A 60 -0.44 2.66 3.18
N VAL A 61 -0.16 2.95 4.43
CA VAL A 61 1.15 2.64 5.00
C VAL A 61 0.98 1.99 6.37
N LEU A 62 1.79 0.97 6.62
CA LEU A 62 1.79 0.27 7.90
C LEU A 62 2.85 0.88 8.79
N LEU A 63 2.40 1.58 9.82
CA LEU A 63 3.25 2.20 10.83
C LEU A 63 3.08 1.43 12.13
N GLY A 64 4.16 0.78 12.59
CA GLY A 64 4.01 -0.12 13.71
C GLY A 64 3.07 -1.26 13.32
N ASP A 65 1.96 -1.35 14.02
CA ASP A 65 0.97 -2.38 13.72
C ASP A 65 -0.34 -1.80 13.18
N THR A 66 -0.35 -0.54 12.75
CA THR A 66 -1.56 0.13 12.32
C THR A 66 -1.39 0.68 10.92
N TYR A 67 -2.40 0.45 10.07
CA TYR A 67 -2.41 1.05 8.74
C TYR A 67 -3.04 2.44 8.81
N TYR A 68 -2.38 3.38 8.14
CA TYR A 68 -2.87 4.75 7.98
C TYR A 68 -2.94 5.08 6.50
N HIS A 69 -3.64 6.16 6.15
CA HIS A 69 -3.73 6.53 4.74
C HIS A 69 -3.42 8.01 4.54
N TYR A 70 -3.00 8.31 3.32
CA TYR A 70 -2.67 9.67 2.89
C TYR A 70 -3.18 9.86 1.48
N CYS A 71 -3.58 11.08 1.15
CA CYS A 71 -4.23 11.38 -0.11
C CYS A 71 -3.44 12.40 -0.90
N ARG A 72 -3.57 12.33 -2.22
CA ARG A 72 -2.93 13.27 -3.14
C ARG A 72 -1.42 13.30 -3.01
N ILE A 73 -0.83 12.15 -2.71
CA ILE A 73 0.61 12.09 -2.60
C ILE A 73 1.19 11.70 -3.96
N PRO A 74 2.07 12.54 -4.53
CA PRO A 74 2.58 12.27 -5.86
C PRO A 74 3.48 11.04 -5.90
N SER A 75 3.50 10.37 -7.04
CA SER A 75 4.34 9.18 -7.18
C SER A 75 5.81 9.50 -6.99
N GLN A 76 6.22 10.72 -7.30
CA GLN A 76 7.60 11.15 -7.11
C GLN A 76 7.99 11.08 -5.64
N VAL A 77 7.09 11.49 -4.75
CA VAL A 77 7.35 11.43 -3.31
C VAL A 77 7.48 9.98 -2.86
N ILE A 78 6.62 9.10 -3.38
CA ILE A 78 6.70 7.67 -3.05
C ILE A 78 8.05 7.11 -3.51
N SER A 79 8.47 7.45 -4.72
CA SER A 79 9.75 6.98 -5.25
C SER A 79 10.91 7.44 -4.38
N GLN A 80 10.89 8.69 -3.96
CA GLN A 80 11.93 9.21 -3.08
C GLN A 80 11.93 8.49 -1.73
N TRP A 81 10.75 8.19 -1.22
CA TRP A 81 10.63 7.49 0.05
C TRP A 81 11.22 6.08 -0.05
N LEU A 82 10.87 5.36 -1.12
CA LEU A 82 11.36 4.01 -1.30
C LEU A 82 12.86 3.96 -1.47
N ASN A 83 13.47 5.04 -1.95
CA ASN A 83 14.91 5.13 -2.11
C ASN A 83 15.63 5.78 -0.93
N ALA A 84 14.90 6.23 0.07
CA ALA A 84 15.53 6.90 1.21
C ALA A 84 16.24 5.89 2.09
N ASP A 85 17.37 6.31 2.64
CA ASP A 85 18.14 5.47 3.56
C ASP A 85 17.37 5.18 4.83
N SER A 86 16.63 6.14 5.33
CA SER A 86 15.81 5.96 6.51
C SER A 86 14.37 6.22 6.18
N LYS A 87 13.57 5.16 6.14
CA LYS A 87 12.15 5.28 5.87
C LYS A 87 11.45 6.07 6.97
N GLY A 88 11.89 5.89 8.20
CA GLY A 88 11.30 6.60 9.32
C GLY A 88 11.55 8.08 9.28
N ARG A 89 12.79 8.49 9.00
CA ARG A 89 13.09 9.91 8.91
C ARG A 89 12.36 10.56 7.75
N PHE A 90 12.28 9.88 6.62
CA PHE A 90 11.54 10.41 5.48
C PHE A 90 10.06 10.58 5.85
N TYR A 91 9.49 9.59 6.53
CA TYR A 91 8.11 9.68 6.96
C TYR A 91 7.90 10.91 7.84
N ASN A 92 8.74 11.07 8.85
CA ASN A 92 8.60 12.17 9.81
C ASN A 92 8.81 13.53 9.16
N GLY A 93 9.67 13.63 8.18
CA GLY A 93 10.00 14.91 7.56
C GLY A 93 9.14 15.27 6.38
N SER A 94 8.61 14.29 5.67
CA SER A 94 7.94 14.57 4.39
C SER A 94 6.51 14.08 4.32
N ILE A 95 6.14 13.07 5.07
CA ILE A 95 4.80 12.49 4.97
C ILE A 95 3.91 12.94 6.13
N LYS A 96 4.43 12.79 7.34
CA LYS A 96 3.66 13.10 8.53
C LYS A 96 3.23 14.57 8.52
N GLY A 97 1.95 14.80 8.72
CA GLY A 97 1.43 16.15 8.73
C GLY A 97 1.16 16.72 7.35
N ASN A 98 1.47 15.96 6.31
CA ASN A 98 1.18 16.35 4.93
C ASN A 98 0.24 15.33 4.33
N PHE A 99 -0.39 15.69 3.21
CA PHE A 99 -1.23 14.78 2.44
C PHE A 99 -2.39 14.19 3.23
N ASP A 100 -2.92 14.94 4.17
CA ASP A 100 -4.01 14.46 5.03
C ASP A 100 -5.28 14.33 4.21
N CYS A 101 -5.87 13.14 4.21
CA CYS A 101 -7.08 12.87 3.42
C CYS A 101 -8.25 13.75 3.84
N ARG A 102 -8.32 14.12 5.11
CA ARG A 102 -9.40 14.98 5.60
C ARG A 102 -9.33 16.37 5.02
N LEU A 103 -8.15 16.77 4.55
CA LEU A 103 -7.93 18.10 4.01
C LEU A 103 -7.75 18.06 2.50
N GLY A 104 -8.21 16.98 1.85
CA GLY A 104 -8.05 16.85 0.42
C GLY A 104 -6.62 16.65 0.00
N GLY A 105 -5.77 16.22 0.92
CA GLY A 105 -4.37 15.97 0.64
C GLY A 105 -3.50 17.20 0.71
N LEU A 106 -4.03 18.32 1.16
CA LEU A 106 -3.22 19.53 1.31
C LEU A 106 -2.35 19.40 2.54
N PRO A 107 -1.13 19.94 2.50
CA PRO A 107 -0.28 19.92 3.69
C PRO A 107 -0.95 20.60 4.86
N ILE A 108 -0.82 20.02 6.03
CA ILE A 108 -1.45 20.55 7.22
C ILE A 108 -0.99 21.97 7.52
N LYS A 109 0.28 22.22 7.33
CA LYS A 109 0.81 23.53 7.68
C LYS A 109 0.22 24.64 6.84
N ASN A 110 -0.39 24.30 5.70
CA ASN A 110 -0.98 25.33 4.87
C ASN A 110 -2.27 25.87 5.44
N LYS A 111 -2.92 25.13 6.30
CA LYS A 111 -4.16 25.64 6.82
C LYS A 111 -3.97 26.46 8.08
N ILE A 112 -2.80 26.50 8.59
CA ILE A 112 -2.56 27.26 9.80
C ILE A 112 -2.55 28.74 9.55
N GLU A 113 -2.12 29.11 8.39
CA GLU A 113 -2.12 30.51 8.08
C GLU A 113 -3.43 31.03 7.76
#